data_8756ba3ac43b6fecc48338a4f38e217c
#
_entry.id   8756ba3ac43b6fecc48338a4f38e217c
#
_cell.length_a   1.000
_cell.length_b   1.000
_cell.length_c   1.000
_cell.angle_alpha   90.00
_cell.angle_beta   90.00
_cell.angle_gamma   90.00
#
_symmetry.space_group_name_H-M   'P 1'
#
loop_
_entity.id
_entity.type
_entity.pdbx_description
1 polymer ?
#
loop_
_entity_poly.entity_id
_entity_poly.type
_entity_poly.pdbx_seq_one_letter_code
_entity_poly.pdbx_strand_id
1 'polypeptide(L)'
;MKNSKIRKIIVVLAGILLVVILASIMIVIHKSKPEKTKEEITFEEISKEPESSESTEETTEESTEEVSYPAPEYDFITEEVTVPIKGLDREYTLVWVSDLHLVSDHEAGDENGDVRPEYLDAIRKRYEELAVTEDGVHAEDLWPEIIKFINYGDYDGAIFGGDMMDYCSNSNIRIIKEGLDQLHIPYMYVRADHDYGVYYGGVFFTETESRALHKTIDGDEMSHKFWDMGDFIVLGIDNSTKDMPEYYYNMVADVYSRGKPVIMATHVPYESKVDDSLAQLSMQVRNQIYYWSADSEHYKPNDVTQKYLNLLYSEDTVVEQVLAGHLHASWDGMMTQQLPEHIFGPAFQGHIGIIHVIPK
;
A
#
# COMPACT_ATOMS: atom_id res chain seq x y z
N MET A 1 6.37 47.92 -46.24
CA MET A 1 5.85 46.71 -46.92
C MET A 1 6.82 45.54 -47.02
N LYS A 2 8.14 45.71 -47.09
CA LYS A 2 9.10 44.56 -47.16
C LYS A 2 9.12 43.64 -45.90
N ASN A 3 9.00 44.20 -44.68
CA ASN A 3 9.10 43.44 -43.44
C ASN A 3 7.92 42.47 -43.16
N SER A 4 6.73 42.74 -43.70
CA SER A 4 5.55 41.87 -43.53
C SER A 4 5.66 40.57 -44.32
N LYS A 5 6.24 40.63 -45.54
CA LYS A 5 6.44 39.44 -46.38
C LYS A 5 7.51 38.49 -45.75
N ILE A 6 8.60 39.06 -45.21
CA ILE A 6 9.65 38.26 -44.56
C ILE A 6 9.12 37.55 -43.30
N ARG A 7 8.33 38.21 -42.45
CA ARG A 7 7.70 37.58 -41.29
C ARG A 7 6.77 36.42 -41.68
N LYS A 8 5.97 36.54 -42.73
CA LYS A 8 5.12 35.49 -43.22
C LYS A 8 5.91 34.28 -43.73
N ILE A 9 7.03 34.50 -44.40
CA ILE A 9 7.93 33.43 -44.89
C ILE A 9 8.57 32.69 -43.72
N ILE A 10 9.03 33.40 -42.67
CA ILE A 10 9.62 32.77 -41.46
C ILE A 10 8.61 31.89 -40.73
N VAL A 11 7.36 32.36 -40.58
CA VAL A 11 6.30 31.55 -39.92
C VAL A 11 5.97 30.29 -40.72
N VAL A 12 5.91 30.37 -42.03
CA VAL A 12 5.66 29.20 -42.89
C VAL A 12 6.82 28.21 -42.81
N LEU A 13 8.08 28.66 -42.85
CA LEU A 13 9.26 27.81 -42.75
C LEU A 13 9.35 27.14 -41.35
N ALA A 14 9.03 27.85 -40.28
CA ALA A 14 8.98 27.30 -38.93
C ALA A 14 7.88 26.20 -38.79
N GLY A 15 6.72 26.44 -39.44
CA GLY A 15 5.65 25.45 -39.46
C GLY A 15 6.04 24.17 -40.21
N ILE A 16 6.70 24.30 -41.36
CA ILE A 16 7.19 23.15 -42.14
C ILE A 16 8.25 22.36 -41.35
N LEU A 17 9.17 23.05 -40.67
CA LEU A 17 10.21 22.41 -39.85
C LEU A 17 9.59 21.60 -38.71
N LEU A 18 8.57 22.16 -38.05
CA LEU A 18 7.85 21.46 -36.95
C LEU A 18 7.16 20.18 -37.45
N VAL A 19 6.52 20.24 -38.63
CA VAL A 19 5.86 19.05 -39.23
C VAL A 19 6.89 17.98 -39.59
N VAL A 20 8.06 18.35 -40.11
CA VAL A 20 9.14 17.39 -40.43
C VAL A 20 9.69 16.75 -39.15
N ILE A 21 9.89 17.52 -38.09
CA ILE A 21 10.34 16.98 -36.79
C ILE A 21 9.33 16.00 -36.22
N LEU A 22 8.03 16.34 -36.21
CA LEU A 22 6.98 15.46 -35.74
C LEU A 22 6.85 14.16 -36.56
N ALA A 23 6.97 14.25 -37.88
CA ALA A 23 6.99 13.09 -38.75
C ALA A 23 8.20 12.18 -38.50
N SER A 24 9.36 12.77 -38.24
CA SER A 24 10.58 12.01 -37.91
C SER A 24 10.48 11.30 -36.58
N ILE A 25 9.87 11.91 -35.56
CA ILE A 25 9.60 11.30 -34.26
C ILE A 25 8.62 10.14 -34.40
N MET A 26 7.55 10.29 -35.18
CA MET A 26 6.60 9.20 -35.46
C MET A 26 7.24 7.98 -36.16
N ILE A 27 8.19 8.23 -37.09
CA ILE A 27 8.92 7.16 -37.79
C ILE A 27 9.84 6.41 -36.81
N VAL A 28 10.49 7.11 -35.87
CA VAL A 28 11.34 6.49 -34.85
C VAL A 28 10.49 5.65 -33.89
N ILE A 29 9.34 6.15 -33.44
CA ILE A 29 8.42 5.40 -32.56
C ILE A 29 7.85 4.16 -33.27
N HIS A 30 7.58 4.26 -34.59
CA HIS A 30 7.06 3.11 -35.36
C HIS A 30 8.10 2.02 -35.61
N LYS A 31 9.40 2.37 -35.66
CA LYS A 31 10.52 1.42 -35.82
C LYS A 31 10.95 0.76 -34.51
N SER A 32 10.56 1.31 -33.36
CA SER A 32 10.89 0.78 -32.04
C SER A 32 9.82 -0.15 -31.44
N LYS A 33 8.80 -0.54 -32.19
CA LYS A 33 7.89 -1.60 -31.73
C LYS A 33 8.58 -2.95 -31.84
N PRO A 34 8.76 -3.72 -30.76
CA PRO A 34 9.29 -5.07 -30.84
C PRO A 34 8.32 -5.95 -31.63
N GLU A 35 8.85 -6.71 -32.59
CA GLU A 35 8.14 -7.79 -33.26
C GLU A 35 7.69 -8.81 -32.22
N LYS A 36 6.38 -9.03 -32.11
CA LYS A 36 5.83 -10.13 -31.30
C LYS A 36 6.13 -11.44 -31.99
N THR A 37 7.16 -12.13 -31.54
CA THR A 37 7.31 -13.56 -31.76
C THR A 37 6.26 -14.30 -30.94
N LYS A 38 5.30 -14.88 -31.65
CA LYS A 38 4.40 -15.90 -31.09
C LYS A 38 5.20 -17.19 -30.94
N GLU A 39 5.62 -17.50 -29.71
CA GLU A 39 5.88 -18.88 -29.34
C GLU A 39 4.61 -19.45 -28.73
N GLU A 40 3.98 -20.35 -29.46
CA GLU A 40 2.93 -21.22 -28.96
C GLU A 40 3.59 -22.25 -28.01
N ILE A 41 3.36 -22.10 -26.72
CA ILE A 41 3.71 -23.14 -25.75
C ILE A 41 2.54 -24.10 -25.69
N THR A 42 2.70 -25.25 -26.32
CA THR A 42 1.83 -26.41 -26.16
C THR A 42 2.10 -27.07 -24.81
N PHE A 43 1.08 -27.12 -23.96
CA PHE A 43 1.10 -27.93 -22.75
C PHE A 43 0.98 -29.42 -23.12
N GLU A 44 2.04 -30.18 -22.97
CA GLU A 44 1.96 -31.64 -22.90
C GLU A 44 1.68 -32.05 -21.44
N GLU A 45 0.55 -32.70 -21.25
CA GLU A 45 0.21 -33.42 -20.02
C GLU A 45 1.24 -34.54 -19.78
N ILE A 46 1.99 -34.44 -18.70
CA ILE A 46 2.74 -35.55 -18.16
C ILE A 46 1.94 -36.18 -17.02
N SER A 47 1.04 -37.09 -17.38
CA SER A 47 0.50 -38.09 -16.46
C SER A 47 1.53 -39.20 -16.31
N LYS A 48 2.21 -39.30 -15.19
CA LYS A 48 2.89 -40.52 -14.74
C LYS A 48 2.44 -40.83 -13.31
N GLU A 49 1.63 -41.86 -13.18
CA GLU A 49 1.42 -42.58 -11.93
C GLU A 49 2.75 -43.21 -11.48
N PRO A 50 3.11 -43.14 -10.19
CA PRO A 50 4.17 -43.98 -9.65
C PRO A 50 3.61 -45.32 -9.15
N GLU A 51 4.24 -46.35 -9.60
CA GLU A 51 4.04 -47.76 -9.14
C GLU A 51 4.22 -47.85 -7.63
N SER A 52 3.31 -48.64 -7.03
CA SER A 52 3.31 -49.05 -5.64
C SER A 52 4.55 -49.86 -5.29
N SER A 53 5.38 -49.37 -4.40
CA SER A 53 6.30 -50.17 -3.60
C SER A 53 5.87 -50.12 -2.14
N GLU A 54 5.44 -51.25 -1.63
CA GLU A 54 5.29 -51.51 -0.20
C GLU A 54 6.61 -51.20 0.52
N SER A 55 6.57 -50.24 1.44
CA SER A 55 7.61 -50.10 2.44
C SER A 55 6.97 -49.84 3.80
N THR A 56 7.30 -50.74 4.70
CA THR A 56 7.08 -50.82 6.14
C THR A 56 6.94 -49.43 6.79
N GLU A 57 5.80 -49.24 7.46
CA GLU A 57 5.55 -48.18 8.42
C GLU A 57 6.53 -48.27 9.60
N GLU A 58 7.58 -47.49 9.59
CA GLU A 58 8.22 -47.00 10.81
C GLU A 58 7.53 -45.71 11.19
N THR A 59 6.67 -45.79 12.19
CA THR A 59 6.10 -44.62 12.88
C THR A 59 7.21 -43.89 13.62
N THR A 60 7.87 -42.94 12.94
CA THR A 60 8.63 -41.89 13.58
C THR A 60 7.61 -40.87 14.10
N GLU A 61 7.41 -40.83 15.42
CA GLU A 61 6.81 -39.69 16.08
C GLU A 61 7.72 -38.48 15.79
N GLU A 62 7.37 -37.69 14.78
CA GLU A 62 7.89 -36.33 14.61
C GLU A 62 7.41 -35.52 15.81
N SER A 63 8.29 -35.36 16.78
CA SER A 63 8.09 -34.30 17.78
C SER A 63 8.16 -32.96 17.04
N THR A 64 7.01 -32.36 16.79
CA THR A 64 6.93 -30.95 16.41
C THR A 64 7.49 -30.16 17.60
N GLU A 65 8.77 -29.80 17.55
CA GLU A 65 9.29 -28.75 18.43
C GLU A 65 8.47 -27.50 18.14
N GLU A 66 7.73 -27.02 19.12
CA GLU A 66 7.03 -25.76 19.09
C GLU A 66 8.09 -24.67 18.91
N VAL A 67 8.13 -24.06 17.71
CA VAL A 67 9.08 -22.97 17.43
C VAL A 67 8.62 -21.77 18.25
N SER A 68 9.35 -21.49 19.33
CA SER A 68 9.09 -20.33 20.19
C SER A 68 9.84 -19.12 19.67
N TYR A 69 9.12 -18.06 19.33
CA TYR A 69 9.71 -16.77 18.93
C TYR A 69 9.94 -15.88 20.15
N PRO A 70 10.99 -15.04 20.15
CA PRO A 70 11.23 -14.10 21.25
C PRO A 70 10.11 -13.05 21.30
N ALA A 71 9.67 -12.73 22.52
CA ALA A 71 8.76 -11.61 22.72
C ALA A 71 9.42 -10.28 22.32
N PRO A 72 8.63 -9.29 21.86
CA PRO A 72 9.14 -7.94 21.64
C PRO A 72 9.63 -7.34 22.97
N GLU A 73 10.62 -6.48 22.89
CA GLU A 73 11.11 -5.73 24.06
C GLU A 73 10.38 -4.39 24.20
N TYR A 74 9.81 -3.86 23.11
CA TYR A 74 9.04 -2.63 23.09
C TYR A 74 7.58 -2.90 23.52
N ASP A 75 7.03 -2.02 24.36
CA ASP A 75 5.64 -2.10 24.86
C ASP A 75 4.71 -1.33 23.93
N PHE A 76 4.15 -2.02 22.94
CA PHE A 76 3.28 -1.43 21.91
C PHE A 76 1.92 -1.02 22.46
N ILE A 77 1.38 0.07 21.93
CA ILE A 77 -0.01 0.48 22.12
C ILE A 77 -0.88 -0.31 21.15
N THR A 78 -1.64 -1.26 21.67
CA THR A 78 -2.56 -2.06 20.83
C THR A 78 -3.94 -1.42 20.72
N GLU A 79 -4.47 -1.38 19.49
CA GLU A 79 -5.82 -0.92 19.16
C GLU A 79 -6.62 -2.09 18.61
N GLU A 80 -7.75 -2.43 19.24
CA GLU A 80 -8.54 -3.61 18.88
C GLU A 80 -9.79 -3.23 18.07
N VAL A 81 -10.01 -3.92 16.96
CA VAL A 81 -11.20 -3.80 16.13
C VAL A 81 -11.87 -5.15 15.99
N THR A 82 -13.19 -5.20 16.24
CA THR A 82 -13.97 -6.42 16.05
C THR A 82 -14.83 -6.30 14.79
N VAL A 83 -14.67 -7.24 13.87
CA VAL A 83 -15.40 -7.29 12.59
C VAL A 83 -16.30 -8.53 12.56
N PRO A 84 -17.61 -8.38 12.85
CA PRO A 84 -18.54 -9.50 12.81
C PRO A 84 -18.95 -9.83 11.37
N ILE A 85 -18.62 -11.03 10.90
CA ILE A 85 -18.95 -11.51 9.54
C ILE A 85 -19.92 -12.69 9.62
N LYS A 86 -20.99 -12.62 8.84
CA LYS A 86 -21.98 -13.69 8.78
C LYS A 86 -21.46 -14.88 7.98
N GLY A 87 -21.57 -16.07 8.58
CA GLY A 87 -21.25 -17.33 7.89
C GLY A 87 -19.80 -17.77 8.05
N LEU A 88 -19.04 -17.12 8.93
CA LEU A 88 -17.69 -17.54 9.27
C LEU A 88 -17.71 -18.92 9.97
N ASP A 89 -16.79 -19.78 9.55
CA ASP A 89 -16.59 -21.11 10.15
C ASP A 89 -15.69 -21.07 11.39
N ARG A 90 -14.80 -20.08 11.50
CA ARG A 90 -13.91 -19.86 12.65
C ARG A 90 -13.61 -18.37 12.86
N GLU A 91 -13.00 -18.04 13.97
CA GLU A 91 -12.44 -16.72 14.20
C GLU A 91 -11.07 -16.57 13.51
N TYR A 92 -10.73 -15.33 13.13
CA TYR A 92 -9.44 -14.94 12.59
C TYR A 92 -8.92 -13.73 13.35
N THR A 93 -7.62 -13.67 13.54
CA THR A 93 -6.97 -12.51 14.12
C THR A 93 -5.89 -12.00 13.17
N LEU A 94 -6.03 -10.72 12.71
CA LEU A 94 -5.07 -10.08 11.83
C LEU A 94 -4.37 -8.92 12.56
N VAL A 95 -3.14 -8.63 12.16
CA VAL A 95 -2.38 -7.49 12.67
C VAL A 95 -2.37 -6.38 11.62
N TRP A 96 -2.53 -5.13 12.07
CA TRP A 96 -2.39 -3.91 11.26
C TRP A 96 -1.20 -3.10 11.70
N VAL A 97 -0.39 -2.65 10.73
CA VAL A 97 0.73 -1.72 10.94
C VAL A 97 0.71 -0.70 9.80
N SER A 98 0.66 0.59 10.09
CA SER A 98 0.78 1.65 9.09
C SER A 98 1.55 2.84 9.64
N ASP A 99 1.97 3.73 8.76
CA ASP A 99 2.61 4.99 9.16
C ASP A 99 3.84 4.76 10.07
N LEU A 100 4.75 3.87 9.65
CA LEU A 100 6.04 3.68 10.32
C LEU A 100 7.02 4.80 9.98
N HIS A 101 6.94 5.34 8.74
CA HIS A 101 7.81 6.40 8.25
C HIS A 101 9.30 6.12 8.48
N LEU A 102 9.77 4.92 8.12
CA LEU A 102 11.17 4.55 8.27
C LEU A 102 12.09 5.54 7.55
N VAL A 103 13.11 6.03 8.26
CA VAL A 103 14.14 6.95 7.77
C VAL A 103 15.51 6.38 8.11
N SER A 104 16.18 5.71 7.17
CA SER A 104 17.45 5.02 7.41
C SER A 104 18.69 5.81 7.00
N ASP A 105 18.56 6.84 6.14
CA ASP A 105 19.69 7.51 5.51
C ASP A 105 20.02 8.89 6.15
N HIS A 106 19.78 9.03 7.46
CA HIS A 106 19.87 10.31 8.16
C HIS A 106 21.27 10.75 8.55
N GLU A 107 22.25 9.84 8.65
CA GLU A 107 23.60 10.18 9.11
C GLU A 107 24.56 10.59 7.99
N ALA A 108 24.72 9.75 7.00
CA ALA A 108 25.75 9.90 5.97
C ALA A 108 25.21 10.10 4.54
N GLY A 109 23.89 10.11 4.40
CA GLY A 109 23.26 9.88 3.11
C GLY A 109 23.36 8.40 2.74
N ASP A 110 22.56 8.00 1.78
CA ASP A 110 22.54 6.63 1.28
C ASP A 110 23.92 6.21 0.77
N GLU A 111 24.45 5.10 1.25
CA GLU A 111 25.70 4.50 0.77
C GLU A 111 25.64 4.17 -0.74
N ASN A 112 24.43 3.98 -1.29
CA ASN A 112 24.18 3.75 -2.70
C ASN A 112 23.99 5.05 -3.49
N GLY A 113 24.04 6.22 -2.84
CA GLY A 113 23.89 7.52 -3.47
C GLY A 113 22.45 7.92 -3.82
N ASP A 114 21.44 7.27 -3.22
CA ASP A 114 20.03 7.55 -3.45
C ASP A 114 19.61 8.91 -2.87
N VAL A 115 20.21 9.31 -1.75
CA VAL A 115 19.92 10.55 -1.07
C VAL A 115 20.87 11.66 -1.50
N ARG A 116 20.34 12.74 -2.04
CA ARG A 116 21.15 13.88 -2.43
C ARG A 116 21.59 14.68 -1.20
N PRO A 117 22.86 15.13 -1.14
CA PRO A 117 23.39 15.87 0.00
C PRO A 117 22.56 17.08 0.41
N GLU A 118 21.92 17.76 -0.54
CA GLU A 118 21.09 18.94 -0.29
C GLU A 118 19.82 18.64 0.52
N TYR A 119 19.37 17.38 0.60
CA TYR A 119 18.19 16.97 1.37
C TYR A 119 18.54 16.36 2.73
N LEU A 120 19.80 16.11 3.00
CA LEU A 120 20.23 15.42 4.22
C LEU A 120 19.77 16.11 5.51
N ASP A 121 19.83 17.44 5.57
CA ASP A 121 19.36 18.19 6.73
C ASP A 121 17.84 18.04 6.95
N ALA A 122 17.08 17.97 5.87
CA ALA A 122 15.65 17.76 5.94
C ALA A 122 15.31 16.32 6.36
N ILE A 123 16.05 15.33 5.89
CA ILE A 123 15.92 13.93 6.27
C ILE A 123 16.25 13.74 7.76
N ARG A 124 17.34 14.36 8.25
CA ARG A 124 17.67 14.34 9.69
C ARG A 124 16.56 14.92 10.53
N LYS A 125 15.99 16.04 10.09
CA LYS A 125 14.85 16.63 10.79
C LYS A 125 13.64 15.67 10.85
N ARG A 126 13.36 14.94 9.78
CA ARG A 126 12.30 13.93 9.76
C ARG A 126 12.60 12.79 10.74
N TYR A 127 13.82 12.32 10.76
CA TYR A 127 14.28 11.31 11.69
C TYR A 127 14.13 11.77 13.15
N GLU A 128 14.54 13.01 13.47
CA GLU A 128 14.53 13.55 14.82
C GLU A 128 13.12 13.96 15.32
N GLU A 129 12.24 14.41 14.44
CA GLU A 129 10.98 15.05 14.84
C GLU A 129 9.73 14.21 14.52
N LEU A 130 9.78 13.29 13.52
CA LEU A 130 8.63 12.51 13.12
C LEU A 130 8.85 11.01 13.37
N ALA A 131 9.87 10.43 12.82
CA ALA A 131 10.13 8.99 12.85
C ALA A 131 10.65 8.51 14.23
N VAL A 132 10.00 8.95 15.29
CA VAL A 132 10.43 8.71 16.68
C VAL A 132 9.22 8.69 17.62
N THR A 133 9.22 7.76 18.58
CA THR A 133 8.18 7.66 19.62
C THR A 133 8.33 8.77 20.66
N GLU A 134 7.33 8.92 21.54
CA GLU A 134 7.41 9.89 22.65
C GLU A 134 8.54 9.59 23.64
N ASP A 135 8.93 8.32 23.78
CA ASP A 135 10.05 7.87 24.63
C ASP A 135 11.40 7.81 23.91
N GLY A 136 11.46 8.24 22.66
CA GLY A 136 12.69 8.46 21.90
C GLY A 136 13.19 7.24 21.12
N VAL A 137 12.35 6.23 20.85
CA VAL A 137 12.69 5.08 20.00
C VAL A 137 12.38 5.43 18.55
N HIS A 138 13.38 5.29 17.67
CA HIS A 138 13.24 5.61 16.27
C HIS A 138 12.57 4.49 15.46
N ALA A 139 11.95 4.83 14.36
CA ALA A 139 11.21 3.88 13.49
C ALA A 139 12.09 2.71 13.00
N GLU A 140 13.39 2.94 12.79
CA GLU A 140 14.34 1.89 12.39
C GLU A 140 14.61 0.88 13.51
N ASP A 141 14.53 1.30 14.78
CA ASP A 141 14.64 0.43 15.96
C ASP A 141 13.30 -0.24 16.30
N LEU A 142 12.17 0.42 15.99
CA LEU A 142 10.84 -0.14 16.16
C LEU A 142 10.55 -1.25 15.16
N TRP A 143 11.06 -1.16 13.94
CA TRP A 143 10.75 -2.11 12.87
C TRP A 143 11.07 -3.57 13.27
N PRO A 144 12.26 -3.92 13.74
CA PRO A 144 12.53 -5.27 14.21
C PRO A 144 11.66 -5.70 15.41
N GLU A 145 11.26 -4.77 16.29
CA GLU A 145 10.35 -5.06 17.39
C GLU A 145 8.92 -5.35 16.91
N ILE A 146 8.44 -4.64 15.88
CA ILE A 146 7.16 -4.92 15.21
C ILE A 146 7.18 -6.35 14.62
N ILE A 147 8.27 -6.74 13.96
CA ILE A 147 8.43 -8.09 13.41
C ILE A 147 8.42 -9.16 14.52
N LYS A 148 9.09 -8.90 15.64
CA LYS A 148 9.03 -9.79 16.82
C LYS A 148 7.61 -9.87 17.39
N PHE A 149 6.90 -8.74 17.51
CA PHE A 149 5.52 -8.70 17.97
C PHE A 149 4.61 -9.58 17.11
N ILE A 150 4.71 -9.45 15.79
CA ILE A 150 3.91 -10.22 14.85
C ILE A 150 4.24 -11.72 14.94
N ASN A 151 5.53 -12.07 15.02
CA ASN A 151 5.95 -13.46 15.08
C ASN A 151 5.68 -14.12 16.45
N TYR A 152 5.60 -13.34 17.53
CA TYR A 152 5.34 -13.84 18.88
C TYR A 152 3.86 -14.16 19.12
N GLY A 153 2.96 -13.39 18.49
CA GLY A 153 1.51 -13.58 18.63
C GLY A 153 0.96 -14.70 17.74
N ASP A 154 -0.24 -15.14 18.05
CA ASP A 154 -0.99 -16.14 17.26
C ASP A 154 -1.92 -15.41 16.29
N TYR A 155 -1.39 -15.02 15.13
CA TYR A 155 -2.10 -14.23 14.13
C TYR A 155 -2.22 -15.01 12.80
N ASP A 156 -3.35 -14.84 12.11
CA ASP A 156 -3.59 -15.45 10.79
C ASP A 156 -2.92 -14.69 9.64
N GLY A 157 -2.52 -13.44 9.86
CA GLY A 157 -1.83 -12.63 8.86
C GLY A 157 -1.58 -11.20 9.31
N ALA A 158 -0.71 -10.50 8.60
CA ALA A 158 -0.37 -9.11 8.85
C ALA A 158 -0.72 -8.22 7.65
N ILE A 159 -1.26 -7.02 7.91
CA ILE A 159 -1.58 -6.01 6.92
C ILE A 159 -0.71 -4.78 7.20
N PHE A 160 0.16 -4.45 6.25
CA PHE A 160 0.92 -3.21 6.26
C PHE A 160 0.14 -2.17 5.46
N GLY A 161 -0.42 -1.17 6.16
CA GLY A 161 -1.41 -0.22 5.65
C GLY A 161 -0.84 1.03 4.99
N GLY A 162 0.42 0.99 4.56
CA GLY A 162 1.09 2.08 3.84
C GLY A 162 1.89 3.03 4.73
N ASP A 163 2.67 3.90 4.09
CA ASP A 163 3.63 4.82 4.72
C ASP A 163 4.60 4.10 5.67
N MET A 164 5.04 2.89 5.24
CA MET A 164 6.02 2.13 6.01
C MET A 164 7.41 2.76 5.93
N MET A 165 7.70 3.48 4.86
CA MET A 165 8.91 4.32 4.74
C MET A 165 8.53 5.79 4.52
N ASP A 166 9.35 6.72 4.97
CA ASP A 166 9.09 8.16 4.82
C ASP A 166 9.36 8.66 3.40
N TYR A 167 10.17 7.94 2.67
CA TYR A 167 10.47 8.10 1.25
C TYR A 167 11.08 6.80 0.69
N CYS A 168 10.93 6.59 -0.61
CA CYS A 168 11.50 5.44 -1.28
C CYS A 168 13.01 5.62 -1.48
N SER A 169 13.82 4.74 -0.89
CA SER A 169 15.26 4.61 -1.14
C SER A 169 15.66 3.13 -1.14
N ASN A 170 16.82 2.81 -1.72
CA ASN A 170 17.33 1.44 -1.67
C ASN A 170 17.54 0.96 -0.22
N SER A 171 18.00 1.84 0.68
CA SER A 171 18.21 1.51 2.08
C SER A 171 16.89 1.23 2.81
N ASN A 172 15.88 2.11 2.66
CA ASN A 172 14.57 1.91 3.27
C ASN A 172 13.89 0.63 2.76
N ILE A 173 13.90 0.41 1.43
CA ILE A 173 13.37 -0.82 0.81
C ILE A 173 14.07 -2.07 1.37
N ARG A 174 15.39 -2.04 1.50
CA ARG A 174 16.16 -3.17 2.02
C ARG A 174 15.77 -3.49 3.46
N ILE A 175 15.70 -2.49 4.33
CA ILE A 175 15.36 -2.68 5.76
C ILE A 175 13.94 -3.20 5.91
N ILE A 176 12.97 -2.61 5.20
CA ILE A 176 11.58 -3.10 5.21
C ILE A 176 11.53 -4.56 4.75
N LYS A 177 12.20 -4.87 3.61
CA LYS A 177 12.22 -6.23 3.09
C LYS A 177 12.86 -7.23 4.04
N GLU A 178 14.01 -6.90 4.64
CA GLU A 178 14.71 -7.75 5.61
C GLU A 178 13.83 -8.10 6.81
N GLY A 179 12.97 -7.19 7.27
CA GLY A 179 11.97 -7.47 8.27
C GLY A 179 10.85 -8.38 7.76
N LEU A 180 10.25 -8.03 6.62
CA LEU A 180 9.17 -8.83 6.02
C LEU A 180 9.60 -10.27 5.72
N ASP A 181 10.85 -10.49 5.30
CA ASP A 181 11.42 -11.82 5.06
C ASP A 181 11.53 -12.68 6.36
N GLN A 182 11.43 -12.08 7.54
CA GLN A 182 11.46 -12.78 8.83
C GLN A 182 10.05 -13.16 9.34
N LEU A 183 8.99 -12.70 8.66
CA LEU A 183 7.62 -13.06 9.05
C LEU A 183 7.34 -14.53 8.79
N HIS A 184 6.69 -15.19 9.76
CA HIS A 184 6.29 -16.60 9.67
C HIS A 184 4.82 -16.77 9.28
N ILE A 185 4.09 -15.67 9.17
CA ILE A 185 2.69 -15.60 8.74
C ILE A 185 2.59 -14.87 7.40
N PRO A 186 1.54 -15.07 6.61
CA PRO A 186 1.34 -14.31 5.38
C PRO A 186 1.14 -12.83 5.69
N TYR A 187 1.57 -11.98 4.77
CA TYR A 187 1.34 -10.55 4.88
C TYR A 187 0.79 -9.94 3.59
N MET A 188 0.07 -8.83 3.74
CA MET A 188 -0.37 -7.95 2.67
C MET A 188 0.30 -6.58 2.85
N TYR A 189 0.92 -6.04 1.81
CA TYR A 189 1.49 -4.70 1.82
C TYR A 189 0.65 -3.79 0.93
N VAL A 190 -0.12 -2.89 1.55
CA VAL A 190 -0.83 -1.80 0.89
C VAL A 190 0.14 -0.61 0.84
N ARG A 191 0.39 -0.09 -0.34
CA ARG A 191 1.31 1.04 -0.52
C ARG A 191 0.59 2.36 -0.30
N ALA A 192 1.38 3.39 0.04
CA ALA A 192 0.90 4.76 0.13
C ALA A 192 1.87 5.75 -0.53
N ASP A 193 1.55 7.03 -0.53
CA ASP A 193 2.30 8.05 -1.26
C ASP A 193 3.75 8.20 -0.78
N HIS A 194 4.03 8.08 0.51
CA HIS A 194 5.39 8.07 1.04
C HIS A 194 6.21 6.86 0.59
N ASP A 195 5.58 5.71 0.39
CA ASP A 195 6.26 4.51 -0.10
C ASP A 195 6.79 4.67 -1.54
N TYR A 196 6.11 5.45 -2.37
CA TYR A 196 6.61 5.84 -3.70
C TYR A 196 7.43 7.11 -3.66
N GLY A 197 7.24 7.81 -2.59
CA GLY A 197 7.48 9.22 -2.45
C GLY A 197 8.90 9.53 -2.56
N VAL A 198 8.95 10.65 -3.07
CA VAL A 198 10.11 11.43 -3.22
C VAL A 198 10.06 12.42 -2.10
N TYR A 199 11.08 12.44 -1.31
CA TYR A 199 11.14 13.36 -0.23
C TYR A 199 11.02 14.81 -0.72
N TYR A 200 9.98 15.54 -0.32
CA TYR A 200 9.74 16.97 -0.51
C TYR A 200 10.16 17.55 -1.88
N GLY A 201 9.82 16.87 -2.96
CA GLY A 201 10.12 17.29 -4.32
C GLY A 201 11.54 16.98 -4.78
N GLY A 202 12.32 16.33 -3.95
CA GLY A 202 13.58 15.72 -4.35
C GLY A 202 13.31 14.36 -4.97
N VAL A 203 13.14 14.31 -6.28
CA VAL A 203 12.93 13.03 -6.97
C VAL A 203 14.25 12.27 -7.01
N PHE A 204 14.39 11.23 -6.19
CA PHE A 204 15.50 10.30 -6.29
C PHE A 204 15.20 9.23 -7.34
N PHE A 205 14.00 8.67 -7.28
CA PHE A 205 13.48 7.72 -8.24
C PHE A 205 12.32 8.31 -9.03
N THR A 206 12.20 7.93 -10.29
CA THR A 206 10.95 8.11 -11.02
C THR A 206 9.90 7.17 -10.44
N GLU A 207 8.61 7.47 -10.66
CA GLU A 207 7.54 6.56 -10.27
C GLU A 207 7.76 5.13 -10.78
N THR A 208 8.28 4.98 -12.00
CA THR A 208 8.59 3.68 -12.59
C THR A 208 9.71 2.96 -11.83
N GLU A 209 10.76 3.66 -11.42
CA GLU A 209 11.88 3.09 -10.66
C GLU A 209 11.43 2.73 -9.24
N SER A 210 10.69 3.60 -8.57
CA SER A 210 10.11 3.34 -7.27
C SER A 210 9.21 2.10 -7.28
N ARG A 211 8.32 1.99 -8.29
CA ARG A 211 7.50 0.80 -8.48
C ARG A 211 8.34 -0.46 -8.73
N ALA A 212 9.44 -0.36 -9.46
CA ALA A 212 10.33 -1.49 -9.70
C ALA A 212 11.02 -1.97 -8.42
N LEU A 213 11.41 -1.06 -7.53
CA LEU A 213 11.99 -1.40 -6.23
C LEU A 213 10.98 -2.09 -5.33
N HIS A 214 9.74 -1.61 -5.29
CA HIS A 214 8.67 -2.22 -4.50
C HIS A 214 8.33 -3.66 -4.89
N LYS A 215 8.60 -4.09 -6.12
CA LYS A 215 8.43 -5.48 -6.54
C LYS A 215 9.25 -6.46 -5.70
N THR A 216 10.33 -6.01 -5.10
CA THR A 216 11.14 -6.83 -4.21
C THR A 216 10.45 -7.11 -2.87
N ILE A 217 9.50 -6.27 -2.48
CA ILE A 217 8.71 -6.38 -1.25
C ILE A 217 7.44 -7.21 -1.49
N ASP A 218 6.68 -6.86 -2.53
CA ASP A 218 5.29 -7.29 -2.68
C ASP A 218 4.97 -7.90 -4.06
N GLY A 219 5.98 -8.12 -4.88
CA GLY A 219 5.83 -8.72 -6.21
C GLY A 219 5.34 -7.72 -7.27
N ASP A 220 4.70 -8.24 -8.31
CA ASP A 220 4.32 -7.44 -9.48
C ASP A 220 2.99 -6.67 -9.32
N GLU A 221 2.16 -7.06 -8.37
CA GLU A 221 0.87 -6.43 -8.14
C GLU A 221 1.03 -5.11 -7.42
N MET A 222 0.60 -4.05 -8.05
CA MET A 222 0.99 -2.72 -7.64
C MET A 222 -0.09 -1.94 -6.94
N SER A 223 -1.33 -2.24 -7.22
CA SER A 223 -2.37 -1.28 -6.90
C SER A 223 -3.45 -1.83 -6.01
N HIS A 224 -3.56 -3.14 -5.99
CA HIS A 224 -4.51 -3.83 -5.14
C HIS A 224 -3.98 -5.21 -4.82
N LYS A 225 -4.39 -5.70 -3.69
CA LYS A 225 -4.13 -7.07 -3.26
C LYS A 225 -5.38 -7.63 -2.64
N PHE A 226 -5.59 -8.92 -2.76
CA PHE A 226 -6.67 -9.55 -2.02
C PHE A 226 -6.25 -10.92 -1.47
N TRP A 227 -6.71 -11.20 -0.26
CA TRP A 227 -6.71 -12.52 0.31
C TRP A 227 -8.12 -13.07 0.30
N ASP A 228 -8.31 -14.19 -0.36
CA ASP A 228 -9.53 -14.99 -0.22
C ASP A 228 -9.36 -15.91 1.00
N MET A 229 -9.99 -15.52 2.12
CA MET A 229 -9.95 -16.25 3.38
C MET A 229 -10.99 -17.39 3.43
N GLY A 230 -11.63 -17.71 2.31
CA GLY A 230 -12.72 -18.68 2.22
C GLY A 230 -14.06 -18.01 2.39
N ASP A 231 -14.40 -17.57 3.57
CA ASP A 231 -15.69 -16.98 3.91
C ASP A 231 -15.77 -15.46 3.67
N PHE A 232 -14.64 -14.78 3.64
CA PHE A 232 -14.52 -13.36 3.38
C PHE A 232 -13.26 -13.05 2.56
N ILE A 233 -13.14 -11.81 2.13
CA ILE A 233 -11.97 -11.28 1.39
C ILE A 233 -11.37 -10.12 2.17
N VAL A 234 -10.04 -10.08 2.31
CA VAL A 234 -9.32 -8.87 2.66
C VAL A 234 -8.85 -8.21 1.37
N LEU A 235 -9.30 -6.98 1.11
CA LEU A 235 -9.01 -6.22 -0.09
C LEU A 235 -8.14 -5.01 0.25
N GLY A 236 -6.88 -5.05 -0.15
CA GLY A 236 -5.94 -3.94 -0.04
C GLY A 236 -6.00 -3.02 -1.26
N ILE A 237 -6.19 -1.72 -1.04
CA ILE A 237 -6.28 -0.69 -2.09
C ILE A 237 -5.30 0.44 -1.79
N ASP A 238 -4.33 0.66 -2.69
CA ASP A 238 -3.57 1.91 -2.69
C ASP A 238 -4.47 3.05 -3.18
N ASN A 239 -4.95 3.83 -2.25
CA ASN A 239 -5.85 4.97 -2.49
C ASN A 239 -5.19 6.32 -2.22
N SER A 240 -3.88 6.36 -2.02
CA SER A 240 -3.12 7.58 -1.73
C SER A 240 -2.80 8.41 -2.98
N THR A 241 -2.90 7.82 -4.17
CA THR A 241 -2.71 8.55 -5.43
C THR A 241 -3.91 9.43 -5.72
N LYS A 242 -3.66 10.68 -6.17
CA LYS A 242 -4.72 11.69 -6.43
C LYS A 242 -5.80 11.26 -7.41
N ASP A 243 -5.49 10.30 -8.28
CA ASP A 243 -6.37 9.79 -9.32
C ASP A 243 -6.38 8.28 -9.28
N MET A 244 -7.49 7.68 -8.83
CA MET A 244 -7.66 6.24 -8.96
C MET A 244 -7.86 5.88 -10.44
N PRO A 245 -7.02 5.04 -11.04
CA PRO A 245 -7.18 4.66 -12.44
C PRO A 245 -8.42 3.79 -12.65
N GLU A 246 -9.00 3.85 -13.86
CA GLU A 246 -10.27 3.14 -14.17
C GLU A 246 -10.18 1.62 -13.94
N TYR A 247 -8.99 1.04 -14.10
CA TYR A 247 -8.82 -0.38 -13.84
C TYR A 247 -9.01 -0.76 -12.37
N TYR A 248 -8.72 0.14 -11.41
CA TYR A 248 -9.04 -0.07 -9.99
C TYR A 248 -10.53 -0.25 -9.76
N TYR A 249 -11.34 0.64 -10.35
CA TYR A 249 -12.78 0.52 -10.27
C TYR A 249 -13.25 -0.85 -10.77
N ASN A 250 -12.72 -1.29 -11.93
CA ASN A 250 -13.12 -2.56 -12.53
C ASN A 250 -12.75 -3.76 -11.64
N MET A 251 -11.59 -3.70 -10.96
CA MET A 251 -11.16 -4.76 -10.05
C MET A 251 -11.98 -4.81 -8.78
N VAL A 252 -12.25 -3.65 -8.17
CA VAL A 252 -13.14 -3.57 -7.00
C VAL A 252 -14.53 -4.07 -7.35
N ALA A 253 -15.06 -3.69 -8.50
CA ALA A 253 -16.33 -4.19 -9.01
C ALA A 253 -16.33 -5.71 -9.24
N ASP A 254 -15.21 -6.29 -9.71
CA ASP A 254 -15.05 -7.76 -9.83
C ASP A 254 -15.10 -8.43 -8.46
N VAL A 255 -14.35 -7.91 -7.48
CA VAL A 255 -14.39 -8.43 -6.10
C VAL A 255 -15.80 -8.34 -5.52
N TYR A 256 -16.49 -7.22 -5.70
CA TYR A 256 -17.88 -7.05 -5.26
C TYR A 256 -18.83 -8.06 -5.92
N SER A 257 -18.60 -8.40 -7.19
CA SER A 257 -19.41 -9.36 -7.93
C SER A 257 -19.35 -10.79 -7.36
N ARG A 258 -18.31 -11.09 -6.55
CA ARG A 258 -18.14 -12.38 -5.87
C ARG A 258 -19.11 -12.57 -4.71
N GLY A 259 -19.71 -11.47 -4.21
CA GLY A 259 -20.72 -11.49 -3.16
C GLY A 259 -20.25 -11.99 -1.80
N LYS A 260 -18.92 -12.06 -1.57
CA LYS A 260 -18.33 -12.36 -0.26
C LYS A 260 -18.22 -11.08 0.56
N PRO A 261 -18.35 -11.14 1.89
CA PRO A 261 -17.99 -10.02 2.76
C PRO A 261 -16.55 -9.57 2.53
N VAL A 262 -16.32 -8.26 2.59
CA VAL A 262 -14.99 -7.66 2.36
C VAL A 262 -14.55 -6.85 3.57
N ILE A 263 -13.33 -7.06 4.05
CA ILE A 263 -12.61 -6.13 4.90
C ILE A 263 -11.70 -5.33 3.97
N MET A 264 -11.91 -4.01 3.88
CA MET A 264 -11.15 -3.15 3.01
C MET A 264 -9.99 -2.51 3.78
N ALA A 265 -8.77 -2.74 3.33
CA ALA A 265 -7.54 -2.15 3.85
C ALA A 265 -7.08 -1.04 2.90
N THR A 266 -7.04 0.19 3.38
CA THR A 266 -6.59 1.36 2.59
C THR A 266 -5.63 2.20 3.42
N HIS A 267 -4.94 3.16 2.79
CA HIS A 267 -4.12 4.09 3.56
C HIS A 267 -4.92 5.33 3.95
N VAL A 268 -5.49 6.04 2.97
CA VAL A 268 -6.21 7.30 3.17
C VAL A 268 -7.66 7.01 3.57
N PRO A 269 -8.16 7.61 4.67
CA PRO A 269 -9.53 7.43 5.11
C PRO A 269 -10.57 8.01 4.14
N TYR A 270 -11.83 7.65 4.38
CA TYR A 270 -12.99 8.15 3.64
C TYR A 270 -13.91 9.00 4.51
N GLU A 271 -14.60 9.93 3.88
CA GLU A 271 -15.51 10.84 4.54
C GLU A 271 -16.63 10.11 5.30
N SER A 272 -16.85 10.47 6.57
CA SER A 272 -18.07 10.08 7.27
C SER A 272 -19.28 10.87 6.73
N LYS A 273 -20.35 10.14 6.38
CA LYS A 273 -21.64 10.73 6.02
C LYS A 273 -22.63 10.74 7.20
N VAL A 274 -22.16 10.34 8.39
CA VAL A 274 -22.97 10.18 9.58
C VAL A 274 -22.86 11.39 10.51
N ASP A 275 -21.60 11.83 10.74
CA ASP A 275 -21.28 12.96 11.61
C ASP A 275 -19.97 13.64 11.21
N ASP A 276 -19.63 14.73 11.92
CA ASP A 276 -18.45 15.55 11.63
C ASP A 276 -17.23 15.16 12.47
N SER A 277 -17.24 14.02 13.19
CA SER A 277 -16.16 13.65 14.12
C SER A 277 -14.83 13.46 13.42
N LEU A 278 -14.81 12.80 12.26
CA LEU A 278 -13.62 12.64 11.42
C LEU A 278 -13.12 13.99 10.88
N ALA A 279 -14.02 14.87 10.45
CA ALA A 279 -13.67 16.21 9.99
C ALA A 279 -13.02 17.04 11.10
N GLN A 280 -13.57 16.96 12.33
CA GLN A 280 -13.01 17.64 13.50
C GLN A 280 -11.61 17.10 13.84
N LEU A 281 -11.42 15.78 13.83
CA LEU A 281 -10.12 15.16 14.02
C LEU A 281 -9.12 15.64 12.96
N SER A 282 -9.48 15.53 11.67
CA SER A 282 -8.61 15.93 10.56
C SER A 282 -8.20 17.39 10.65
N MET A 283 -9.14 18.28 10.98
CA MET A 283 -8.84 19.70 11.24
C MET A 283 -7.91 19.90 12.44
N GLN A 284 -8.06 19.11 13.49
CA GLN A 284 -7.19 19.17 14.68
C GLN A 284 -5.75 18.74 14.38
N VAL A 285 -5.56 17.62 13.68
CA VAL A 285 -4.24 17.02 13.50
C VAL A 285 -3.53 17.50 12.25
N ARG A 286 -4.25 17.90 11.20
CA ARG A 286 -3.71 18.32 9.89
C ARG A 286 -4.04 19.75 9.50
N ASN A 287 -4.92 20.42 10.24
CA ASN A 287 -5.44 21.77 9.93
C ASN A 287 -6.13 21.87 8.55
N GLN A 288 -6.65 20.76 8.06
CA GLN A 288 -7.35 20.63 6.77
C GLN A 288 -8.17 19.33 6.72
N ILE A 289 -9.06 19.19 5.73
CA ILE A 289 -9.71 17.92 5.38
C ILE A 289 -8.69 17.06 4.62
N TYR A 290 -8.16 16.02 5.27
CA TYR A 290 -7.07 15.21 4.78
C TYR A 290 -7.46 13.74 4.64
N TYR A 291 -8.55 13.50 3.93
CA TYR A 291 -9.16 12.23 3.59
C TYR A 291 -10.00 12.38 2.32
N TRP A 292 -10.47 11.28 1.71
CA TRP A 292 -11.28 11.32 0.50
C TRP A 292 -12.62 11.99 0.73
N SER A 293 -12.77 13.21 0.22
CA SER A 293 -13.97 14.05 0.32
C SER A 293 -14.02 15.09 -0.80
N ALA A 294 -15.23 15.54 -1.15
CA ALA A 294 -15.43 16.65 -2.08
C ALA A 294 -14.81 17.97 -1.57
N ASP A 295 -14.66 18.09 -0.26
CA ASP A 295 -14.13 19.28 0.43
C ASP A 295 -12.61 19.21 0.68
N SER A 296 -11.96 18.09 0.34
CA SER A 296 -10.50 17.94 0.42
C SER A 296 -9.80 18.67 -0.72
N GLU A 297 -8.69 19.33 -0.42
CA GLU A 297 -7.79 19.89 -1.47
C GLU A 297 -6.89 18.82 -2.08
N HIS A 298 -6.52 17.79 -1.29
CA HIS A 298 -5.59 16.73 -1.69
C HIS A 298 -6.30 15.50 -2.26
N TYR A 299 -7.40 15.10 -1.64
CA TYR A 299 -8.13 13.85 -1.95
C TYR A 299 -9.53 14.12 -2.48
N LYS A 300 -9.64 15.12 -3.37
CA LYS A 300 -10.90 15.43 -4.05
C LYS A 300 -11.13 14.42 -5.17
N PRO A 301 -12.25 13.66 -5.15
CA PRO A 301 -12.51 12.64 -6.16
C PRO A 301 -12.67 13.22 -7.55
N ASN A 302 -12.02 12.60 -8.54
CA ASN A 302 -12.36 12.76 -9.95
C ASN A 302 -13.55 11.84 -10.31
N ASP A 303 -14.00 11.86 -11.57
CA ASP A 303 -15.17 11.08 -12.02
C ASP A 303 -14.99 9.56 -11.82
N VAL A 304 -13.78 9.03 -11.96
CA VAL A 304 -13.48 7.60 -11.79
C VAL A 304 -13.45 7.25 -10.31
N THR A 305 -12.75 8.03 -9.50
CA THR A 305 -12.72 7.86 -8.05
C THR A 305 -14.13 7.99 -7.47
N GLN A 306 -14.96 8.90 -8.00
CA GLN A 306 -16.35 9.03 -7.55
C GLN A 306 -17.18 7.77 -7.87
N LYS A 307 -16.95 7.08 -8.98
CA LYS A 307 -17.61 5.79 -9.27
C LYS A 307 -17.23 4.74 -8.23
N TYR A 308 -15.95 4.68 -7.86
CA TYR A 308 -15.45 3.79 -6.81
C TYR A 308 -16.10 4.12 -5.45
N LEU A 309 -16.10 5.39 -5.05
CA LEU A 309 -16.75 5.83 -3.81
C LEU A 309 -18.25 5.51 -3.80
N ASN A 310 -18.93 5.63 -4.93
CA ASN A 310 -20.34 5.26 -5.03
C ASN A 310 -20.60 3.77 -4.77
N LEU A 311 -19.67 2.87 -5.15
CA LEU A 311 -19.74 1.46 -4.78
C LEU A 311 -19.57 1.29 -3.27
N LEU A 312 -18.57 1.97 -2.69
CA LEU A 312 -18.25 1.87 -1.28
C LEU A 312 -19.37 2.40 -0.39
N TYR A 313 -19.98 3.53 -0.77
CA TYR A 313 -21.09 4.16 -0.03
C TYR A 313 -22.48 3.58 -0.37
N SER A 314 -22.55 2.56 -1.24
CA SER A 314 -23.82 1.93 -1.60
C SER A 314 -24.45 1.21 -0.40
N GLU A 315 -25.78 1.22 -0.32
CA GLU A 315 -26.52 0.40 0.66
C GLU A 315 -26.30 -1.12 0.44
N ASP A 316 -25.94 -1.50 -0.79
CA ASP A 316 -25.66 -2.88 -1.19
C ASP A 316 -24.14 -3.19 -1.16
N THR A 317 -23.33 -2.38 -0.49
CA THR A 317 -21.89 -2.65 -0.37
C THR A 317 -21.64 -3.99 0.31
N VAL A 318 -20.63 -4.72 -0.19
CA VAL A 318 -20.17 -5.98 0.43
C VAL A 318 -19.08 -5.74 1.47
N VAL A 319 -18.68 -4.47 1.68
CA VAL A 319 -17.66 -4.11 2.67
C VAL A 319 -18.31 -4.08 4.05
N GLU A 320 -17.75 -4.87 4.96
CA GLU A 320 -18.20 -4.95 6.37
C GLU A 320 -17.37 -4.02 7.28
N GLN A 321 -16.12 -3.70 6.89
CA GLN A 321 -15.22 -2.83 7.64
C GLN A 321 -14.22 -2.17 6.70
N VAL A 322 -13.93 -0.88 6.93
CA VAL A 322 -12.77 -0.17 6.34
C VAL A 322 -11.73 0.04 7.42
N LEU A 323 -10.47 -0.21 7.07
CA LEU A 323 -9.29 -0.02 7.90
C LEU A 323 -8.37 0.98 7.19
N ALA A 324 -7.88 2.00 7.91
CA ALA A 324 -7.06 3.06 7.37
C ALA A 324 -5.97 3.53 8.34
N GLY A 325 -5.04 4.36 7.85
CA GLY A 325 -4.00 5.07 8.61
C GLY A 325 -3.98 6.56 8.27
N HIS A 326 -2.82 7.10 7.84
CA HIS A 326 -2.63 8.42 7.22
C HIS A 326 -2.77 9.64 8.13
N LEU A 327 -3.75 9.68 9.00
CA LEU A 327 -3.98 10.87 9.85
C LEU A 327 -2.99 10.97 11.01
N HIS A 328 -2.26 9.90 11.31
CA HIS A 328 -1.39 9.76 12.48
C HIS A 328 -2.16 9.99 13.79
N ALA A 329 -3.40 9.55 13.82
CA ALA A 329 -4.28 9.61 14.98
C ALA A 329 -5.37 8.56 14.83
N SER A 330 -5.73 7.94 15.93
CA SER A 330 -6.79 6.93 15.97
C SER A 330 -8.17 7.53 15.85
N TRP A 331 -9.04 6.90 15.10
CA TRP A 331 -10.47 7.23 15.02
C TRP A 331 -11.29 5.98 14.75
N ASP A 332 -12.40 5.86 15.43
CA ASP A 332 -13.40 4.82 15.22
C ASP A 332 -14.75 5.44 14.97
N GLY A 333 -15.38 5.11 13.84
CA GLY A 333 -16.66 5.70 13.48
C GLY A 333 -17.33 5.04 12.29
N MET A 334 -18.30 5.74 11.74
CA MET A 334 -19.15 5.23 10.67
C MET A 334 -19.00 6.09 9.41
N MET A 335 -18.65 5.46 8.29
CA MET A 335 -18.72 6.13 6.97
C MET A 335 -20.17 6.34 6.54
N THR A 336 -21.01 5.29 6.71
CA THR A 336 -22.45 5.31 6.49
C THR A 336 -23.16 4.74 7.72
N GLN A 337 -24.49 4.67 7.72
CA GLN A 337 -25.24 4.04 8.83
C GLN A 337 -24.92 2.53 9.01
N GLN A 338 -24.22 1.91 8.04
CA GLN A 338 -23.99 0.46 8.03
C GLN A 338 -22.50 0.11 7.90
N LEU A 339 -21.67 1.00 7.35
CA LEU A 339 -20.26 0.75 7.08
C LEU A 339 -19.37 1.45 8.10
N PRO A 340 -18.75 0.73 9.02
CA PRO A 340 -17.76 1.25 9.94
C PRO A 340 -16.40 1.48 9.25
N GLU A 341 -15.66 2.45 9.77
CA GLU A 341 -14.26 2.70 9.43
C GLU A 341 -13.46 2.88 10.72
N HIS A 342 -12.29 2.26 10.77
CA HIS A 342 -11.32 2.47 11.82
C HIS A 342 -10.02 3.01 11.25
N ILE A 343 -9.51 4.08 11.82
CA ILE A 343 -8.21 4.68 11.51
C ILE A 343 -7.29 4.36 12.67
N PHE A 344 -6.20 3.66 12.39
CA PHE A 344 -5.21 3.30 13.40
C PHE A 344 -4.22 4.43 13.65
N GLY A 345 -3.73 4.52 14.87
CA GLY A 345 -2.60 5.35 15.21
C GLY A 345 -1.31 4.90 14.50
N PRO A 346 -0.32 5.80 14.38
CA PRO A 346 0.87 5.54 13.57
C PRO A 346 1.86 4.61 14.27
N ALA A 347 2.45 3.68 13.50
CA ALA A 347 3.45 2.75 14.03
C ALA A 347 4.72 3.46 14.52
N PHE A 348 5.07 4.64 13.96
CA PHE A 348 6.20 5.42 14.48
C PHE A 348 5.98 5.96 15.90
N GLN A 349 4.76 5.91 16.44
CA GLN A 349 4.45 6.18 17.85
C GLN A 349 4.18 4.92 18.65
N GLY A 350 4.47 3.75 18.09
CA GLY A 350 4.31 2.46 18.77
C GLY A 350 2.90 1.87 18.70
N HIS A 351 2.01 2.37 17.82
CA HIS A 351 0.67 1.81 17.64
C HIS A 351 0.69 0.55 16.76
N ILE A 352 -0.08 -0.46 17.16
CA ILE A 352 -0.36 -1.68 16.38
C ILE A 352 -1.86 -2.01 16.49
N GLY A 353 -2.50 -2.27 15.37
CA GLY A 353 -3.88 -2.71 15.32
C GLY A 353 -4.02 -4.23 15.41
N ILE A 354 -5.03 -4.70 16.16
CA ILE A 354 -5.44 -6.08 16.23
C ILE A 354 -6.88 -6.19 15.74
N ILE A 355 -7.11 -7.00 14.72
CA ILE A 355 -8.40 -7.12 14.05
C ILE A 355 -8.95 -8.50 14.32
N HIS A 356 -10.03 -8.56 15.11
CA HIS A 356 -10.75 -9.79 15.43
C HIS A 356 -11.91 -9.98 14.45
N VAL A 357 -11.79 -10.91 13.53
CA VAL A 357 -12.87 -11.26 12.61
C VAL A 357 -13.64 -12.44 13.21
N ILE A 358 -14.88 -12.19 13.59
CA ILE A 358 -15.68 -13.13 14.38
C ILE A 358 -17.00 -13.50 13.70
N PRO A 359 -17.61 -14.67 14.00
CA PRO A 359 -18.96 -15.00 13.55
C PRO A 359 -19.99 -13.98 14.05
N LYS A 360 -20.90 -13.57 13.12
CA LYS A 360 -22.01 -12.63 13.43
C LYS A 360 -23.25 -13.38 13.87
#